data_9c00bd49f5b567c052980365dcfc2526
#
_entry.id   9c00bd49f5b567c052980365dcfc2526
#
_cell.length_a   1.000
_cell.length_b   1.000
_cell.length_c   1.000
_cell.angle_alpha   90.00
_cell.angle_beta   90.00
_cell.angle_gamma   90.00
#
_symmetry.space_group_name_H-M   'P 1'
#
loop_
_entity.id
_entity.type
_entity.pdbx_description
1 polymer ?
#
loop_
_entity_poly.entity_id
_entity_poly.type
_entity_poly.pdbx_seq_one_letter_code
_entity_poly.pdbx_strand_id
1 'polypeptide(L)'
;MEQIVKVKNKKGIRVIPGFGLCMGVTLAMLSCFVLIPIASVFISAGKLEFKEFIDIVSSPQIMSGYFVSFSCAFAAAMVNAVSGLALAWVLVRYDFPGKKLMDGLIELPFALPTAVAGISLTYLYSDQGWIGSVFARMGVKIAYTRIGITIAMIFVGIPFVVRTVQPVLEKLDRQYEEAAEMLGAGRCYTFFRVVLPELFPSLLAGFGLAFARGIGEYGSVVFIAGNIPNKTQIAPLLIMTKLEQYKYADATAIALVLLVISFLLMLFINSVQLYMQRFNN
;
A
#
# COMPACT_ATOMS: atom_id res chain seq x y z
N MET A 1 5.13 -45.60 -49.74
CA MET A 1 4.44 -45.97 -48.48
C MET A 1 5.07 -45.19 -47.38
N GLU A 2 4.53 -43.99 -47.11
CA GLU A 2 4.95 -43.15 -45.98
C GLU A 2 4.11 -43.52 -44.76
N GLN A 3 4.76 -44.06 -43.74
CA GLN A 3 4.13 -44.26 -42.44
C GLN A 3 4.11 -42.93 -41.69
N ILE A 4 2.95 -42.30 -41.60
CA ILE A 4 2.69 -41.15 -40.75
C ILE A 4 2.67 -41.66 -39.30
N VAL A 5 3.75 -41.42 -38.57
CA VAL A 5 3.82 -41.67 -37.13
C VAL A 5 2.93 -40.63 -36.43
N LYS A 6 1.75 -41.04 -36.00
CA LYS A 6 0.87 -40.26 -35.10
C LYS A 6 1.57 -40.05 -33.77
N VAL A 7 2.13 -38.86 -33.55
CA VAL A 7 2.63 -38.41 -32.25
C VAL A 7 1.43 -38.27 -31.32
N LYS A 8 1.29 -39.29 -30.46
CA LYS A 8 0.30 -39.31 -29.39
C LYS A 8 0.65 -38.20 -28.39
N ASN A 9 -0.15 -37.17 -28.38
CA ASN A 9 -0.02 -36.01 -27.44
C ASN A 9 0.05 -36.55 -25.98
N LYS A 10 1.26 -36.67 -25.43
CA LYS A 10 1.48 -37.05 -24.03
C LYS A 10 0.91 -35.93 -23.19
N LYS A 11 -0.20 -36.18 -22.47
CA LYS A 11 -0.69 -35.36 -21.38
C LYS A 11 0.51 -34.96 -20.53
N GLY A 12 0.80 -33.65 -20.43
CA GLY A 12 1.98 -33.15 -19.73
C GLY A 12 2.12 -33.81 -18.36
N ILE A 13 3.28 -34.39 -18.15
CA ILE A 13 3.65 -34.99 -16.86
C ILE A 13 3.59 -33.85 -15.85
N ARG A 14 2.63 -33.91 -14.92
CA ARG A 14 2.56 -32.96 -13.82
C ARG A 14 3.81 -33.13 -12.98
N VAL A 15 4.70 -32.14 -13.02
CA VAL A 15 6.03 -32.16 -12.39
C VAL A 15 5.91 -32.27 -10.85
N ILE A 16 4.78 -31.87 -10.28
CA ILE A 16 4.55 -31.85 -8.83
C ILE A 16 3.48 -32.89 -8.48
N PRO A 17 3.82 -33.95 -7.74
CA PRO A 17 2.82 -34.90 -7.23
C PRO A 17 1.85 -34.17 -6.28
N GLY A 18 0.54 -34.43 -6.42
CA GLY A 18 -0.49 -33.76 -5.61
C GLY A 18 -0.91 -32.36 -6.05
N PHE A 19 -0.38 -31.81 -7.16
CA PHE A 19 -0.73 -30.47 -7.67
C PHE A 19 -2.24 -30.20 -7.73
N GLY A 20 -3.02 -31.17 -8.22
CA GLY A 20 -4.47 -31.01 -8.33
C GLY A 20 -5.17 -30.86 -6.97
N LEU A 21 -4.71 -31.60 -5.95
CA LEU A 21 -5.26 -31.50 -4.59
C LEU A 21 -4.85 -30.18 -3.94
N CYS A 22 -3.57 -29.79 -4.01
CA CYS A 22 -3.09 -28.52 -3.48
C CYS A 22 -3.81 -27.34 -4.14
N MET A 23 -3.94 -27.34 -5.48
CA MET A 23 -4.66 -26.30 -6.21
C MET A 23 -6.14 -26.25 -5.79
N GLY A 24 -6.79 -27.41 -5.65
CA GLY A 24 -8.19 -27.47 -5.20
C GLY A 24 -8.38 -26.89 -3.81
N VAL A 25 -7.53 -27.24 -2.86
CA VAL A 25 -7.56 -26.69 -1.48
C VAL A 25 -7.28 -25.18 -1.50
N THR A 26 -6.28 -24.73 -2.24
CA THR A 26 -5.95 -23.30 -2.36
C THR A 26 -7.11 -22.50 -2.93
N LEU A 27 -7.74 -22.98 -4.02
CA LEU A 27 -8.90 -22.32 -4.62
C LEU A 27 -10.11 -22.33 -3.70
N ALA A 28 -10.37 -23.44 -2.98
CA ALA A 28 -11.46 -23.53 -2.00
C ALA A 28 -11.26 -22.53 -0.86
N MET A 29 -10.03 -22.45 -0.30
CA MET A 29 -9.71 -21.48 0.75
C MET A 29 -9.83 -20.04 0.24
N LEU A 30 -9.27 -19.72 -0.94
CA LEU A 30 -9.40 -18.41 -1.55
C LEU A 30 -10.86 -18.02 -1.76
N SER A 31 -11.66 -18.96 -2.26
CA SER A 31 -13.10 -18.74 -2.46
C SER A 31 -13.83 -18.48 -1.15
N CYS A 32 -13.59 -19.32 -0.14
CA CYS A 32 -14.29 -19.24 1.15
C CYS A 32 -13.93 -17.96 1.94
N PHE A 33 -12.63 -17.62 2.02
CA PHE A 33 -12.15 -16.53 2.87
C PHE A 33 -12.04 -15.17 2.16
N VAL A 34 -11.97 -15.14 0.83
CA VAL A 34 -11.81 -13.89 0.08
C VAL A 34 -13.01 -13.64 -0.84
N LEU A 35 -13.33 -14.56 -1.75
CA LEU A 35 -14.37 -14.28 -2.75
C LEU A 35 -15.77 -14.21 -2.16
N ILE A 36 -16.13 -15.08 -1.21
CA ILE A 36 -17.47 -15.06 -0.59
C ILE A 36 -17.69 -13.78 0.22
N PRO A 37 -16.78 -13.32 1.13
CA PRO A 37 -16.93 -12.04 1.81
C PRO A 37 -17.03 -10.85 0.86
N ILE A 38 -16.19 -10.79 -0.19
CA ILE A 38 -16.28 -9.73 -1.19
C ILE A 38 -17.62 -9.79 -1.92
N ALA A 39 -18.04 -10.95 -2.39
CA ALA A 39 -19.33 -11.12 -3.05
C ALA A 39 -20.51 -10.71 -2.15
N SER A 40 -20.43 -10.97 -0.84
CA SER A 40 -21.47 -10.56 0.11
C SER A 40 -21.66 -9.05 0.17
N VAL A 41 -20.58 -8.26 0.03
CA VAL A 41 -20.64 -6.79 -0.05
C VAL A 41 -21.40 -6.36 -1.31
N PHE A 42 -21.08 -6.97 -2.47
CA PHE A 42 -21.79 -6.68 -3.74
C PHE A 42 -23.26 -7.06 -3.66
N ILE A 43 -23.59 -8.23 -3.12
CA ILE A 43 -24.97 -8.72 -2.99
C ILE A 43 -25.76 -7.80 -2.03
N SER A 44 -25.16 -7.38 -0.93
CA SER A 44 -25.81 -6.51 0.06
C SER A 44 -26.03 -5.10 -0.49
N ALA A 45 -25.07 -4.55 -1.20
CA ALA A 45 -25.23 -3.25 -1.87
C ALA A 45 -26.26 -3.31 -3.00
N GLY A 46 -26.34 -4.42 -3.74
CA GLY A 46 -27.32 -4.63 -4.81
C GLY A 46 -28.78 -4.74 -4.33
N LYS A 47 -29.04 -4.83 -3.02
CA LYS A 47 -30.40 -4.77 -2.44
C LYS A 47 -30.92 -3.35 -2.27
N LEU A 48 -30.02 -2.35 -2.33
CA LEU A 48 -30.40 -0.94 -2.26
C LEU A 48 -31.00 -0.47 -3.60
N GLU A 49 -31.99 0.40 -3.53
CA GLU A 49 -32.44 1.13 -4.73
C GLU A 49 -31.29 2.01 -5.25
N PHE A 50 -31.16 2.10 -6.56
CA PHE A 50 -30.08 2.89 -7.19
C PHE A 50 -30.05 4.34 -6.71
N LYS A 51 -31.23 4.94 -6.51
CA LYS A 51 -31.35 6.29 -5.99
C LYS A 51 -30.82 6.41 -4.56
N GLU A 52 -31.23 5.49 -3.69
CA GLU A 52 -30.78 5.43 -2.30
C GLU A 52 -29.25 5.23 -2.22
N PHE A 53 -28.71 4.34 -3.04
CA PHE A 53 -27.25 4.13 -3.13
C PHE A 53 -26.52 5.42 -3.51
N ILE A 54 -26.99 6.14 -4.53
CA ILE A 54 -26.38 7.41 -4.96
C ILE A 54 -26.49 8.47 -3.87
N ASP A 55 -27.66 8.61 -3.21
CA ASP A 55 -27.88 9.59 -2.15
C ASP A 55 -26.92 9.36 -0.96
N ILE A 56 -26.70 8.08 -0.59
CA ILE A 56 -25.74 7.71 0.46
C ILE A 56 -24.33 8.12 0.03
N VAL A 57 -23.84 7.62 -1.11
CA VAL A 57 -22.45 7.77 -1.55
C VAL A 57 -22.09 9.22 -1.86
N SER A 58 -23.06 10.00 -2.40
CA SER A 58 -22.86 11.41 -2.76
C SER A 58 -23.02 12.37 -1.59
N SER A 59 -23.32 11.86 -0.37
CA SER A 59 -23.46 12.74 0.78
C SER A 59 -22.14 13.47 1.08
N PRO A 60 -22.19 14.76 1.45
CA PRO A 60 -20.98 15.58 1.64
C PRO A 60 -19.99 14.99 2.63
N GLN A 61 -20.48 14.35 3.68
CA GLN A 61 -19.65 13.70 4.69
C GLN A 61 -18.88 12.50 4.12
N ILE A 62 -19.56 11.65 3.32
CA ILE A 62 -18.96 10.44 2.73
C ILE A 62 -17.94 10.82 1.65
N MET A 63 -18.30 11.79 0.78
CA MET A 63 -17.38 12.32 -0.22
C MET A 63 -16.13 12.95 0.40
N SER A 64 -16.29 13.71 1.49
CA SER A 64 -15.15 14.22 2.27
C SER A 64 -14.29 13.09 2.84
N GLY A 65 -14.90 12.01 3.34
CA GLY A 65 -14.20 10.85 3.86
C GLY A 65 -13.35 10.13 2.80
N TYR A 66 -13.88 9.95 1.59
CA TYR A 66 -13.10 9.42 0.47
C TYR A 66 -11.94 10.35 0.13
N PHE A 67 -12.20 11.65 -0.02
CA PHE A 67 -11.15 12.62 -0.35
C PHE A 67 -10.02 12.61 0.70
N VAL A 68 -10.35 12.59 2.00
CA VAL A 68 -9.36 12.50 3.07
C VAL A 68 -8.58 11.20 3.00
N SER A 69 -9.26 10.05 2.81
CA SER A 69 -8.59 8.75 2.69
C SER A 69 -7.59 8.73 1.54
N PHE A 70 -8.03 9.07 0.34
CA PHE A 70 -7.19 9.00 -0.85
C PHE A 70 -6.06 10.04 -0.83
N SER A 71 -6.33 11.27 -0.40
CA SER A 71 -5.32 12.33 -0.36
C SER A 71 -4.25 12.05 0.69
N CYS A 72 -4.61 11.60 1.90
CA CYS A 72 -3.64 11.26 2.94
C CYS A 72 -2.84 10.01 2.58
N ALA A 73 -3.50 8.98 2.02
CA ALA A 73 -2.80 7.76 1.57
C ALA A 73 -1.83 8.05 0.41
N PHE A 74 -2.23 8.90 -0.55
CA PHE A 74 -1.37 9.30 -1.65
C PHE A 74 -0.15 10.10 -1.14
N ALA A 75 -0.37 11.09 -0.27
CA ALA A 75 0.71 11.86 0.32
C ALA A 75 1.67 10.95 1.12
N ALA A 76 1.13 10.01 1.91
CA ALA A 76 1.93 9.04 2.65
C ALA A 76 2.75 8.13 1.71
N ALA A 77 2.14 7.62 0.64
CA ALA A 77 2.83 6.77 -0.34
C ALA A 77 3.95 7.54 -1.07
N MET A 78 3.75 8.83 -1.39
CA MET A 78 4.79 9.68 -1.99
C MET A 78 5.97 9.89 -1.03
N VAL A 79 5.70 10.18 0.24
CA VAL A 79 6.77 10.28 1.25
C VAL A 79 7.49 8.94 1.41
N ASN A 80 6.74 7.84 1.46
CA ASN A 80 7.31 6.50 1.53
C ASN A 80 8.15 6.13 0.30
N ALA A 81 7.75 6.56 -0.89
CA ALA A 81 8.54 6.33 -2.11
C ALA A 81 9.92 7.00 -2.01
N VAL A 82 9.98 8.23 -1.54
CA VAL A 82 11.24 8.97 -1.38
C VAL A 82 12.06 8.43 -0.21
N SER A 83 11.46 8.33 0.99
CA SER A 83 12.16 7.88 2.19
C SER A 83 12.52 6.39 2.13
N GLY A 84 11.64 5.55 1.60
CA GLY A 84 11.87 4.12 1.42
C GLY A 84 12.98 3.83 0.40
N LEU A 85 13.03 4.58 -0.71
CA LEU A 85 14.14 4.50 -1.67
C LEU A 85 15.47 4.90 -1.02
N ALA A 86 15.49 6.00 -0.25
CA ALA A 86 16.69 6.44 0.48
C ALA A 86 17.14 5.39 1.52
N LEU A 87 16.19 4.83 2.28
CA LEU A 87 16.49 3.76 3.26
C LEU A 87 17.02 2.49 2.57
N ALA A 88 16.39 2.04 1.49
CA ALA A 88 16.84 0.89 0.72
C ALA A 88 18.25 1.12 0.16
N TRP A 89 18.53 2.34 -0.35
CA TRP A 89 19.83 2.72 -0.83
C TRP A 89 20.90 2.63 0.27
N VAL A 90 20.63 3.22 1.45
CA VAL A 90 21.56 3.17 2.59
C VAL A 90 21.80 1.75 3.05
N LEU A 91 20.76 0.93 3.16
CA LEU A 91 20.88 -0.45 3.58
C LEU A 91 21.67 -1.33 2.60
N VAL A 92 21.60 -1.06 1.30
CA VAL A 92 22.28 -1.90 0.29
C VAL A 92 23.71 -1.41 0.00
N ARG A 93 23.90 -0.10 -0.13
CA ARG A 93 25.17 0.48 -0.62
C ARG A 93 26.17 0.81 0.48
N TYR A 94 25.73 0.92 1.74
CA TYR A 94 26.60 1.29 2.85
C TYR A 94 26.68 0.18 3.90
N ASP A 95 27.85 0.05 4.52
CA ASP A 95 28.08 -0.77 5.69
C ASP A 95 28.38 0.16 6.88
N PHE A 96 27.57 0.03 7.94
CA PHE A 96 27.67 0.85 9.13
C PHE A 96 27.26 0.06 10.38
N PRO A 97 27.75 0.42 11.56
CA PRO A 97 27.35 -0.21 12.81
C PRO A 97 25.84 0.03 13.05
N GLY A 98 25.10 -1.03 13.39
CA GLY A 98 23.65 -0.95 13.59
C GLY A 98 22.79 -1.18 12.33
N LYS A 99 23.38 -1.47 11.16
CA LYS A 99 22.64 -1.78 9.91
C LYS A 99 21.55 -2.82 10.12
N LYS A 100 21.86 -3.94 10.79
CA LYS A 100 20.88 -5.00 11.09
C LYS A 100 19.74 -4.53 12.00
N LEU A 101 20.03 -3.64 12.94
CA LEU A 101 19.01 -3.05 13.80
C LEU A 101 18.10 -2.12 13.00
N MET A 102 18.65 -1.27 12.14
CA MET A 102 17.87 -0.39 11.27
C MET A 102 16.98 -1.21 10.34
N ASP A 103 17.51 -2.28 9.74
CA ASP A 103 16.74 -3.20 8.88
C ASP A 103 15.58 -3.85 9.64
N GLY A 104 15.79 -4.29 10.89
CA GLY A 104 14.74 -4.81 11.75
C GLY A 104 13.71 -3.74 12.17
N LEU A 105 14.14 -2.50 12.43
CA LEU A 105 13.25 -1.40 12.79
C LEU A 105 12.28 -1.02 11.65
N ILE A 106 12.69 -1.19 10.40
CA ILE A 106 11.80 -0.96 9.25
C ILE A 106 10.64 -1.98 9.24
N GLU A 107 10.82 -3.17 9.78
CA GLU A 107 9.77 -4.19 9.87
C GLU A 107 8.84 -4.03 11.09
N LEU A 108 9.17 -3.14 12.02
CA LEU A 108 8.36 -2.88 13.23
C LEU A 108 6.86 -2.66 12.94
N PRO A 109 6.46 -1.92 11.88
CA PRO A 109 5.04 -1.76 11.55
C PRO A 109 4.31 -3.06 11.23
N PHE A 110 5.01 -4.12 10.81
CA PHE A 110 4.40 -5.43 10.59
C PHE A 110 4.24 -6.23 11.89
N ALA A 111 5.13 -6.02 12.85
CA ALA A 111 5.11 -6.73 14.12
C ALA A 111 4.16 -6.10 15.15
N LEU A 112 3.95 -4.78 15.08
CA LEU A 112 3.10 -4.05 16.02
C LEU A 112 1.61 -4.12 15.62
N PRO A 113 0.70 -4.37 16.57
CA PRO A 113 -0.72 -4.13 16.32
C PRO A 113 -0.94 -2.66 15.91
N THR A 114 -1.66 -2.43 14.82
CA THR A 114 -1.85 -1.09 14.26
C THR A 114 -2.48 -0.11 15.25
N ALA A 115 -3.36 -0.60 16.14
CA ALA A 115 -3.95 0.19 17.23
C ALA A 115 -2.88 0.71 18.20
N VAL A 116 -1.92 -0.14 18.59
CA VAL A 116 -0.82 0.26 19.48
C VAL A 116 0.06 1.32 18.81
N ALA A 117 0.36 1.14 17.53
CA ALA A 117 1.08 2.16 16.76
C ALA A 117 0.31 3.48 16.73
N GLY A 118 -1.01 3.46 16.52
CA GLY A 118 -1.86 4.65 16.53
C GLY A 118 -1.86 5.39 17.87
N ILE A 119 -1.99 4.67 18.98
CA ILE A 119 -1.92 5.25 20.33
C ILE A 119 -0.55 5.88 20.57
N SER A 120 0.54 5.17 20.25
CA SER A 120 1.91 5.66 20.44
C SER A 120 2.19 6.90 19.61
N LEU A 121 1.76 6.92 18.33
CA LEU A 121 1.91 8.07 17.44
C LEU A 121 1.06 9.25 17.94
N THR A 122 -0.16 9.00 18.42
CA THR A 122 -1.01 10.05 18.98
C THR A 122 -0.35 10.70 20.19
N TYR A 123 0.18 9.88 21.11
CA TYR A 123 0.89 10.37 22.28
C TYR A 123 2.12 11.21 21.90
N LEU A 124 2.92 10.72 20.95
CA LEU A 124 4.16 11.36 20.51
C LEU A 124 3.90 12.71 19.81
N TYR A 125 2.85 12.77 18.96
CA TYR A 125 2.52 13.94 18.14
C TYR A 125 1.40 14.82 18.70
N SER A 126 0.84 14.50 19.88
CA SER A 126 -0.09 15.40 20.58
C SER A 126 0.60 16.71 20.99
N ASP A 127 -0.19 17.77 21.28
CA ASP A 127 0.34 19.08 21.68
C ASP A 127 1.22 19.02 22.94
N GLN A 128 1.06 17.97 23.77
CA GLN A 128 1.85 17.68 24.97
C GLN A 128 2.94 16.62 24.74
N GLY A 129 2.98 16.00 23.57
CA GLY A 129 3.97 14.98 23.23
C GLY A 129 5.35 15.55 22.92
N TRP A 130 6.36 14.69 22.92
CA TRP A 130 7.74 15.12 22.70
C TRP A 130 7.95 15.85 21.37
N ILE A 131 7.43 15.30 20.29
CA ILE A 131 7.53 15.91 18.96
C ILE A 131 6.41 16.95 18.78
N GLY A 132 5.18 16.61 19.16
CA GLY A 132 4.02 17.48 18.96
C GLY A 132 4.16 18.83 19.65
N SER A 133 4.75 18.89 20.85
CA SER A 133 4.97 20.15 21.59
C SER A 133 5.91 21.12 20.85
N VAL A 134 6.89 20.60 20.11
CA VAL A 134 7.81 21.44 19.31
C VAL A 134 7.05 22.07 18.15
N PHE A 135 6.25 21.28 17.41
CA PHE A 135 5.44 21.79 16.31
C PHE A 135 4.30 22.70 16.79
N ALA A 136 3.71 22.40 17.94
CA ALA A 136 2.67 23.26 18.54
C ALA A 136 3.20 24.66 18.86
N ARG A 137 4.44 24.80 19.33
CA ARG A 137 5.10 26.11 19.53
C ARG A 137 5.29 26.88 18.22
N MET A 138 5.40 26.17 17.08
CA MET A 138 5.47 26.75 15.74
C MET A 138 4.08 27.01 15.12
N GLY A 139 2.99 26.79 15.90
CA GLY A 139 1.62 26.94 15.44
C GLY A 139 1.09 25.80 14.57
N VAL A 140 1.82 24.67 14.48
CA VAL A 140 1.43 23.51 13.66
C VAL A 140 0.90 22.41 14.58
N LYS A 141 -0.38 22.08 14.44
CA LYS A 141 -1.03 20.96 15.11
C LYS A 141 -0.94 19.72 14.24
N ILE A 142 -0.41 18.62 14.80
CA ILE A 142 -0.24 17.35 14.08
C ILE A 142 -1.34 16.35 14.45
N ALA A 143 -1.46 15.98 15.71
CA ALA A 143 -2.52 15.06 16.14
C ALA A 143 -3.91 15.64 15.87
N TYR A 144 -4.85 14.78 15.54
CA TYR A 144 -6.24 15.11 15.18
C TYR A 144 -6.38 15.98 13.92
N THR A 145 -5.38 15.90 13.03
CA THR A 145 -5.37 16.57 11.71
C THR A 145 -5.06 15.59 10.59
N ARG A 146 -5.19 16.03 9.34
CA ARG A 146 -4.79 15.25 8.16
C ARG A 146 -3.29 14.93 8.16
N ILE A 147 -2.46 15.79 8.76
CA ILE A 147 -1.02 15.55 8.92
C ILE A 147 -0.79 14.31 9.79
N GLY A 148 -1.49 14.21 10.93
CA GLY A 148 -1.40 13.04 11.79
C GLY A 148 -1.84 11.74 11.10
N ILE A 149 -2.94 11.79 10.32
CA ILE A 149 -3.38 10.66 9.50
C ILE A 149 -2.28 10.24 8.52
N THR A 150 -1.70 11.21 7.81
CA THR A 150 -0.61 10.95 6.86
C THR A 150 0.60 10.32 7.52
N ILE A 151 1.00 10.80 8.72
CA ILE A 151 2.13 10.23 9.49
C ILE A 151 1.84 8.77 9.88
N ALA A 152 0.62 8.47 10.34
CA ALA A 152 0.26 7.09 10.67
C ALA A 152 0.33 6.18 9.42
N MET A 153 -0.14 6.65 8.28
CA MET A 153 -0.06 5.93 7.01
C MET A 153 1.39 5.80 6.50
N ILE A 154 2.26 6.81 6.72
CA ILE A 154 3.70 6.72 6.41
C ILE A 154 4.33 5.60 7.23
N PHE A 155 4.10 5.59 8.54
CA PHE A 155 4.65 4.57 9.43
C PHE A 155 4.30 3.16 8.95
N VAL A 156 3.02 2.89 8.65
CA VAL A 156 2.57 1.58 8.19
C VAL A 156 3.06 1.26 6.77
N GLY A 157 3.27 2.26 5.93
CA GLY A 157 3.60 2.11 4.51
C GLY A 157 5.09 1.94 4.19
N ILE A 158 6.00 2.44 5.03
CA ILE A 158 7.47 2.41 4.80
C ILE A 158 8.01 1.03 4.40
N PRO A 159 7.69 -0.06 5.11
CA PRO A 159 8.29 -1.36 4.79
C PRO A 159 7.92 -1.85 3.40
N PHE A 160 6.76 -1.50 2.87
CA PHE A 160 6.35 -1.93 1.53
C PHE A 160 7.27 -1.39 0.45
N VAL A 161 7.67 -0.13 0.53
CA VAL A 161 8.60 0.46 -0.44
C VAL A 161 10.00 -0.11 -0.26
N VAL A 162 10.51 -0.15 0.96
CA VAL A 162 11.87 -0.67 1.23
C VAL A 162 12.01 -2.10 0.74
N ARG A 163 11.09 -2.99 1.12
CA ARG A 163 11.14 -4.42 0.77
C ARG A 163 10.87 -4.71 -0.72
N THR A 164 10.30 -3.78 -1.44
CA THR A 164 10.13 -3.90 -2.89
C THR A 164 11.37 -3.42 -3.66
N VAL A 165 12.02 -2.35 -3.20
CA VAL A 165 13.17 -1.74 -3.86
C VAL A 165 14.48 -2.45 -3.50
N GLN A 166 14.67 -2.82 -2.24
CA GLN A 166 15.92 -3.39 -1.72
C GLN A 166 16.41 -4.61 -2.53
N PRO A 167 15.59 -5.65 -2.85
CA PRO A 167 16.07 -6.82 -3.59
C PRO A 167 16.48 -6.52 -5.03
N VAL A 168 15.88 -5.50 -5.64
CA VAL A 168 16.23 -5.07 -7.00
C VAL A 168 17.58 -4.34 -6.96
N LEU A 169 17.77 -3.46 -5.98
CA LEU A 169 19.01 -2.74 -5.77
C LEU A 169 20.18 -3.69 -5.39
N GLU A 170 19.92 -4.75 -4.64
CA GLU A 170 20.92 -5.77 -4.31
C GLU A 170 21.41 -6.53 -5.56
N LYS A 171 20.53 -6.76 -6.53
CA LYS A 171 20.85 -7.43 -7.80
C LYS A 171 21.49 -6.50 -8.82
N LEU A 172 21.36 -5.19 -8.65
CA LEU A 172 21.95 -4.21 -9.55
C LEU A 172 23.46 -4.17 -9.32
N ASP A 173 24.22 -4.60 -10.35
CA ASP A 173 25.67 -4.64 -10.27
C ASP A 173 26.28 -3.25 -10.15
N ARG A 174 27.21 -3.07 -9.23
CA ARG A 174 27.97 -1.83 -9.04
C ARG A 174 28.80 -1.45 -10.27
N GLN A 175 29.11 -2.40 -11.15
CA GLN A 175 29.85 -2.14 -12.37
C GLN A 175 29.18 -1.07 -13.26
N TYR A 176 27.85 -0.96 -13.25
CA TYR A 176 27.14 0.12 -13.98
C TYR A 176 27.45 1.51 -13.41
N GLU A 177 27.53 1.62 -12.08
CA GLU A 177 27.88 2.86 -11.38
C GLU A 177 29.36 3.22 -11.63
N GLU A 178 30.26 2.24 -11.52
CA GLU A 178 31.69 2.37 -11.77
C GLU A 178 32.00 2.75 -13.22
N ALA A 179 31.35 2.11 -14.19
CA ALA A 179 31.49 2.45 -15.61
C ALA A 179 31.05 3.89 -15.90
N ALA A 180 29.95 4.34 -15.30
CA ALA A 180 29.51 5.73 -15.44
C ALA A 180 30.52 6.72 -14.85
N GLU A 181 31.10 6.41 -13.67
CA GLU A 181 32.15 7.22 -13.04
C GLU A 181 33.44 7.29 -13.91
N MET A 182 33.83 6.17 -14.51
CA MET A 182 34.99 6.14 -15.44
C MET A 182 34.76 7.00 -16.68
N LEU A 183 33.51 7.20 -17.11
CA LEU A 183 33.12 8.11 -18.18
C LEU A 183 32.99 9.58 -17.73
N GLY A 184 33.34 9.87 -16.46
CA GLY A 184 33.30 11.23 -15.89
C GLY A 184 31.90 11.63 -15.36
N ALA A 185 30.95 10.71 -15.24
CA ALA A 185 29.65 11.02 -14.68
C ALA A 185 29.73 11.27 -13.17
N GLY A 186 29.18 12.38 -12.71
CA GLY A 186 29.06 12.65 -11.28
C GLY A 186 28.01 11.75 -10.59
N ARG A 187 28.13 11.52 -9.29
CA ARG A 187 27.27 10.62 -8.49
C ARG A 187 25.77 10.89 -8.66
N CYS A 188 25.35 12.15 -8.64
CA CYS A 188 23.94 12.50 -8.85
C CYS A 188 23.48 12.14 -10.27
N TYR A 189 24.31 12.39 -11.29
CA TYR A 189 23.97 12.02 -12.67
C TYR A 189 23.84 10.51 -12.81
N THR A 190 24.78 9.74 -12.27
CA THR A 190 24.74 8.26 -12.25
C THR A 190 23.49 7.75 -11.56
N PHE A 191 23.14 8.32 -10.39
CA PHE A 191 21.91 7.92 -9.69
C PHE A 191 20.66 8.15 -10.55
N PHE A 192 20.45 9.35 -11.08
CA PHE A 192 19.21 9.68 -11.80
C PHE A 192 19.13 9.08 -13.21
N ARG A 193 20.28 8.81 -13.86
CA ARG A 193 20.30 8.33 -15.25
C ARG A 193 20.59 6.85 -15.41
N VAL A 194 21.23 6.22 -14.42
CA VAL A 194 21.60 4.80 -14.49
C VAL A 194 20.77 4.00 -13.47
N VAL A 195 20.85 4.38 -12.19
CA VAL A 195 20.27 3.56 -11.11
C VAL A 195 18.75 3.73 -10.99
N LEU A 196 18.27 4.97 -10.93
CA LEU A 196 16.85 5.25 -10.70
C LEU A 196 15.93 4.68 -11.79
N PRO A 197 16.25 4.73 -13.09
CA PRO A 197 15.41 4.10 -14.12
C PRO A 197 15.23 2.59 -13.92
N GLU A 198 16.30 1.88 -13.51
CA GLU A 198 16.24 0.44 -13.21
C GLU A 198 15.39 0.14 -11.97
N LEU A 199 15.43 1.01 -10.97
CA LEU A 199 14.64 0.88 -9.75
C LEU A 199 13.19 1.35 -9.90
N PHE A 200 12.88 2.15 -10.92
CA PHE A 200 11.59 2.82 -11.05
C PHE A 200 10.41 1.87 -11.09
N PRO A 201 10.44 0.71 -11.81
CA PRO A 201 9.35 -0.25 -11.77
C PRO A 201 9.10 -0.84 -10.37
N SER A 202 10.16 -1.14 -9.62
CA SER A 202 10.05 -1.65 -8.24
C SER A 202 9.59 -0.55 -7.26
N LEU A 203 10.03 0.67 -7.46
CA LEU A 203 9.59 1.84 -6.69
C LEU A 203 8.10 2.11 -6.91
N LEU A 204 7.62 2.03 -8.16
CA LEU A 204 6.20 2.17 -8.48
C LEU A 204 5.36 1.05 -7.86
N ALA A 205 5.87 -0.19 -7.84
CA ALA A 205 5.21 -1.30 -7.15
C ALA A 205 5.13 -1.05 -5.63
N GLY A 206 6.23 -0.65 -5.01
CA GLY A 206 6.27 -0.30 -3.58
C GLY A 206 5.34 0.85 -3.22
N PHE A 207 5.31 1.90 -4.05
CA PHE A 207 4.36 3.00 -3.94
C PHE A 207 2.91 2.51 -3.99
N GLY A 208 2.58 1.66 -4.98
CA GLY A 208 1.24 1.10 -5.13
C GLY A 208 0.80 0.28 -3.92
N LEU A 209 1.68 -0.57 -3.39
CA LEU A 209 1.41 -1.36 -2.19
C LEU A 209 1.23 -0.48 -0.95
N ALA A 210 2.10 0.53 -0.73
CA ALA A 210 1.98 1.46 0.38
C ALA A 210 0.69 2.29 0.27
N PHE A 211 0.32 2.72 -0.93
CA PHE A 211 -0.91 3.47 -1.20
C PHE A 211 -2.16 2.62 -0.90
N ALA A 212 -2.23 1.41 -1.46
CA ALA A 212 -3.36 0.49 -1.21
C ALA A 212 -3.49 0.15 0.27
N ARG A 213 -2.36 -0.08 0.96
CA ARG A 213 -2.34 -0.33 2.40
C ARG A 213 -2.85 0.88 3.18
N GLY A 214 -2.45 2.10 2.78
CA GLY A 214 -2.89 3.35 3.40
C GLY A 214 -4.40 3.60 3.25
N ILE A 215 -4.99 3.34 2.08
CA ILE A 215 -6.43 3.53 1.85
C ILE A 215 -7.28 2.68 2.81
N GLY A 216 -6.84 1.44 3.08
CA GLY A 216 -7.54 0.52 3.98
C GLY A 216 -7.13 0.64 5.46
N GLU A 217 -6.30 1.63 5.82
CA GLU A 217 -5.83 1.74 7.20
C GLU A 217 -6.92 2.28 8.11
N TYR A 218 -7.20 1.52 9.18
CA TYR A 218 -8.15 1.88 10.23
C TYR A 218 -7.46 1.99 11.58
N GLY A 219 -6.72 0.95 11.97
CA GLY A 219 -6.26 0.75 13.35
C GLY A 219 -5.35 1.84 13.87
N SER A 220 -4.35 2.30 13.09
CA SER A 220 -3.46 3.38 13.53
C SER A 220 -4.13 4.74 13.39
N VAL A 221 -5.02 4.90 12.43
CA VAL A 221 -5.66 6.20 12.14
C VAL A 221 -6.78 6.52 13.14
N VAL A 222 -7.51 5.53 13.65
CA VAL A 222 -8.65 5.77 14.56
C VAL A 222 -8.28 6.63 15.78
N PHE A 223 -7.08 6.47 16.31
CA PHE A 223 -6.62 7.23 17.47
C PHE A 223 -6.10 8.62 17.11
N ILE A 224 -5.32 8.74 16.03
CA ILE A 224 -4.64 9.99 15.68
C ILE A 224 -5.52 10.94 14.84
N ALA A 225 -6.57 10.43 14.18
CA ALA A 225 -7.43 11.25 13.34
C ALA A 225 -8.42 12.12 14.12
N GLY A 226 -8.84 11.68 15.32
CA GLY A 226 -9.89 12.36 16.10
C GLY A 226 -11.28 12.27 15.49
N ASN A 227 -11.45 11.58 14.36
CA ASN A 227 -12.73 11.26 13.70
C ASN A 227 -13.68 12.47 13.51
N ILE A 228 -13.14 13.65 13.17
CA ILE A 228 -13.91 14.90 13.01
C ILE A 228 -14.62 14.86 11.65
N PRO A 229 -15.98 14.94 11.62
CA PRO A 229 -16.77 14.96 10.38
C PRO A 229 -16.29 16.03 9.41
N ASN A 230 -16.24 15.71 8.12
CA ASN A 230 -15.81 16.55 7.00
C ASN A 230 -14.36 17.09 7.08
N LYS A 231 -13.57 16.73 8.10
CA LYS A 231 -12.19 17.22 8.28
C LYS A 231 -11.17 16.10 8.29
N THR A 232 -11.31 15.16 9.24
CA THR A 232 -10.31 14.09 9.47
C THR A 232 -10.91 12.69 9.46
N GLN A 233 -12.19 12.57 9.17
CA GLN A 233 -12.87 11.28 9.05
C GLN A 233 -12.48 10.61 7.74
N ILE A 234 -11.86 9.43 7.80
CA ILE A 234 -11.51 8.60 6.64
C ILE A 234 -12.62 7.59 6.33
N ALA A 235 -12.65 7.06 5.11
CA ALA A 235 -13.68 6.11 4.69
C ALA A 235 -13.79 4.84 5.57
N PRO A 236 -12.69 4.18 6.02
CA PRO A 236 -12.80 3.08 6.98
C PRO A 236 -13.43 3.47 8.32
N LEU A 237 -13.17 4.69 8.82
CA LEU A 237 -13.81 5.20 10.04
C LEU A 237 -15.31 5.46 9.82
N LEU A 238 -15.70 5.96 8.64
CA LEU A 238 -17.11 6.12 8.27
C LEU A 238 -17.85 4.79 8.24
N ILE A 239 -17.25 3.76 7.61
CA ILE A 239 -17.82 2.42 7.57
C ILE A 239 -18.07 1.91 8.98
N MET A 240 -17.06 2.01 9.87
CA MET A 240 -17.20 1.56 11.25
C MET A 240 -18.27 2.35 12.01
N THR A 241 -18.29 3.68 11.88
CA THR A 241 -19.31 4.53 12.49
C THR A 241 -20.73 4.14 12.04
N LYS A 242 -20.91 3.81 10.74
CA LYS A 242 -22.21 3.36 10.23
C LYS A 242 -22.59 1.97 10.76
N LEU A 243 -21.63 1.07 10.92
CA LEU A 243 -21.86 -0.25 11.54
C LEU A 243 -22.28 -0.12 13.01
N GLU A 244 -21.61 0.74 13.79
CA GLU A 244 -21.96 1.03 15.18
C GLU A 244 -23.37 1.63 15.33
N GLN A 245 -23.82 2.38 14.31
CA GLN A 245 -25.19 2.90 14.23
C GLN A 245 -26.21 1.91 13.70
N TYR A 246 -25.84 0.65 13.44
CA TYR A 246 -26.67 -0.38 12.81
C TYR A 246 -27.19 -0.02 11.41
N LYS A 247 -26.54 0.94 10.72
CA LYS A 247 -26.84 1.34 9.35
C LYS A 247 -26.04 0.51 8.36
N TYR A 248 -26.35 -0.78 8.30
CA TYR A 248 -25.60 -1.74 7.48
C TYR A 248 -25.65 -1.42 6.00
N ALA A 249 -26.76 -0.87 5.50
CA ALA A 249 -26.91 -0.45 4.12
C ALA A 249 -25.91 0.66 3.74
N ASP A 250 -25.85 1.71 4.57
CA ASP A 250 -24.88 2.81 4.38
C ASP A 250 -23.45 2.29 4.41
N ALA A 251 -23.12 1.48 5.44
CA ALA A 251 -21.79 0.91 5.60
C ALA A 251 -21.34 0.10 4.37
N THR A 252 -22.28 -0.72 3.84
CA THR A 252 -22.02 -1.57 2.69
C THR A 252 -21.84 -0.75 1.41
N ALA A 253 -22.66 0.30 1.20
CA ALA A 253 -22.54 1.20 0.06
C ALA A 253 -21.17 1.91 0.07
N ILE A 254 -20.75 2.44 1.23
CA ILE A 254 -19.44 3.09 1.39
C ILE A 254 -18.30 2.08 1.12
N ALA A 255 -18.39 0.89 1.68
CA ALA A 255 -17.39 -0.15 1.52
C ALA A 255 -17.25 -0.59 0.05
N LEU A 256 -18.38 -0.75 -0.67
CA LEU A 256 -18.36 -1.12 -2.08
C LEU A 256 -17.64 -0.09 -2.93
N VAL A 257 -17.96 1.20 -2.76
CA VAL A 257 -17.29 2.26 -3.53
C VAL A 257 -15.80 2.31 -3.22
N LEU A 258 -15.42 2.22 -1.93
CA LEU A 258 -14.01 2.18 -1.53
C LEU A 258 -13.27 1.00 -2.20
N LEU A 259 -13.88 -0.19 -2.19
CA LEU A 259 -13.32 -1.40 -2.80
C LEU A 259 -13.15 -1.24 -4.31
N VAL A 260 -14.19 -0.76 -5.03
CA VAL A 260 -14.13 -0.58 -6.48
C VAL A 260 -13.06 0.44 -6.87
N ILE A 261 -13.02 1.60 -6.21
CA ILE A 261 -12.02 2.62 -6.51
C ILE A 261 -10.61 2.10 -6.21
N SER A 262 -10.40 1.45 -5.06
CA SER A 262 -9.10 0.87 -4.70
C SER A 262 -8.64 -0.18 -5.71
N PHE A 263 -9.55 -1.04 -6.15
CA PHE A 263 -9.26 -2.05 -7.16
C PHE A 263 -8.89 -1.44 -8.52
N LEU A 264 -9.63 -0.44 -8.98
CA LEU A 264 -9.33 0.27 -10.23
C LEU A 264 -7.98 0.99 -10.17
N LEU A 265 -7.66 1.62 -9.04
CA LEU A 265 -6.36 2.27 -8.83
C LEU A 265 -5.22 1.27 -8.85
N MET A 266 -5.38 0.11 -8.19
CA MET A 266 -4.38 -0.96 -8.22
C MET A 266 -4.20 -1.56 -9.62
N LEU A 267 -5.29 -1.77 -10.35
CA LEU A 267 -5.21 -2.20 -11.76
C LEU A 267 -4.46 -1.19 -12.62
N PHE A 268 -4.72 0.10 -12.41
CA PHE A 268 -4.01 1.15 -13.14
C PHE A 268 -2.51 1.14 -12.84
N ILE A 269 -2.12 1.11 -11.56
CA ILE A 269 -0.71 1.06 -11.15
C ILE A 269 -0.01 -0.17 -11.70
N ASN A 270 -0.64 -1.35 -11.58
CA ASN A 270 -0.08 -2.60 -12.10
C ASN A 270 0.04 -2.58 -13.64
N SER A 271 -0.93 -1.98 -14.34
CA SER A 271 -0.87 -1.84 -15.80
C SER A 271 0.29 -0.96 -16.25
N VAL A 272 0.50 0.16 -15.55
CA VAL A 272 1.65 1.05 -15.80
C VAL A 272 2.97 0.31 -15.55
N GLN A 273 3.05 -0.43 -14.43
CA GLN A 273 4.24 -1.22 -14.09
C GLN A 273 4.56 -2.27 -15.15
N LEU A 274 3.55 -3.05 -15.60
CA LEU A 274 3.73 -4.05 -16.66
C LEU A 274 4.15 -3.43 -18.01
N TYR A 275 3.57 -2.27 -18.35
CA TYR A 275 3.96 -1.53 -19.54
C TYR A 275 5.43 -1.14 -19.49
N MET A 276 5.90 -0.60 -18.37
CA MET A 276 7.29 -0.19 -18.19
C MET A 276 8.28 -1.37 -18.25
N GLN A 277 7.95 -2.50 -17.61
CA GLN A 277 8.79 -3.70 -17.65
C GLN A 277 8.98 -4.25 -19.07
N ARG A 278 8.02 -4.05 -19.97
CA ARG A 278 8.14 -4.49 -21.39
C ARG A 278 9.13 -3.65 -22.20
N PHE A 279 9.44 -2.43 -21.78
CA PHE A 279 10.41 -1.57 -22.46
C PHE A 279 11.84 -1.75 -21.93
N ASN A 280 12.02 -2.37 -20.77
CA ASN A 280 13.33 -2.63 -20.16
C ASN A 280 13.87 -4.03 -20.48
N ASN A 281 13.07 -4.91 -21.15
CA ASN A 281 13.47 -6.18 -21.74
C ASN A 281 13.60 -6.06 -23.26
#